data_f535d84d13be3a6db727cbcf3136988f
#
_entry.id   f535d84d13be3a6db727cbcf3136988f
#
_cell.length_a   1.000
_cell.length_b   1.000
_cell.length_c   1.000
_cell.angle_alpha   90.00
_cell.angle_beta   90.00
_cell.angle_gamma   90.00
#
_symmetry.space_group_name_H-M   'P 1'
#
loop_
_entity.id
_entity.type
_entity.pdbx_description
1 polymer ?
#
loop_
_entity_poly.entity_id
_entity_poly.type
_entity_poly.pdbx_seq_one_letter_code
_entity_poly.pdbx_strand_id
1 'polypeptide(L)'
;MCIRDSGLTGTIGDYGRFCQMLLQKGELDGTRILGRKTVDFMALNHLPDNKDMAAMGQPVWSESSAEGIGYGLGMAVVIDAATTQLLRSTGEYFWGGAASTAFWIDPDEDMFVVFMTQLMPSSFYPIRNELRVAAYQTLID
;
A
#
# COMPACT_ATOMS: atom_id res chain seq x y z
N MET A 1 11.85 13.01 -0.63
CA MET A 1 10.72 13.03 0.34
C MET A 1 9.53 13.65 -0.36
N CYS A 2 8.51 12.89 -0.64
CA CYS A 2 7.27 13.45 -1.17
C CYS A 2 6.57 14.24 -0.07
N ILE A 3 6.58 15.56 -0.17
CA ILE A 3 5.94 16.45 0.81
C ILE A 3 4.42 16.18 0.89
N ARG A 4 3.84 15.57 -0.14
CA ARG A 4 2.40 15.33 -0.23
C ARG A 4 1.90 14.17 0.64
N ASP A 5 2.70 13.15 0.85
CA ASP A 5 2.32 11.97 1.62
C ASP A 5 2.67 12.07 3.11
N SER A 6 3.38 13.11 3.51
CA SER A 6 3.85 13.31 4.89
C SER A 6 3.21 14.52 5.60
N GLY A 7 2.29 15.23 4.95
CA GLY A 7 1.70 16.48 5.47
C GLY A 7 0.32 16.29 6.10
N LEU A 8 -0.33 15.16 5.91
CA LEU A 8 -1.66 14.91 6.45
C LEU A 8 -1.57 14.18 7.79
N THR A 9 -2.40 14.61 8.72
CA THR A 9 -2.63 13.94 10.00
C THR A 9 -4.08 13.51 10.08
N GLY A 10 -4.35 12.38 10.71
CA GLY A 10 -5.70 11.85 10.85
C GLY A 10 -5.75 10.75 11.90
N THR A 11 -6.94 10.26 12.19
CA THR A 11 -7.13 9.13 13.08
C THR A 11 -7.03 7.81 12.31
N ILE A 12 -6.74 6.73 13.02
CA ILE A 12 -6.73 5.38 12.42
C ILE A 12 -8.13 5.01 11.89
N GLY A 13 -9.18 5.47 12.55
CA GLY A 13 -10.56 5.23 12.12
C GLY A 13 -10.89 5.93 10.80
N ASP A 14 -10.49 7.19 10.63
CA ASP A 14 -10.70 7.93 9.38
C ASP A 14 -9.93 7.29 8.23
N TYR A 15 -8.69 6.86 8.50
CA TYR A 15 -7.88 6.21 7.49
C TYR A 15 -8.42 4.82 7.13
N GLY A 16 -8.95 4.08 8.11
CA GLY A 16 -9.66 2.82 7.88
C GLY A 16 -10.88 3.00 6.96
N ARG A 17 -11.66 4.06 7.17
CA ARG A 17 -12.79 4.39 6.27
C ARG A 17 -12.33 4.69 4.83
N PHE A 18 -11.19 5.37 4.68
CA PHE A 18 -10.58 5.60 3.37
C PHE A 18 -10.15 4.27 2.71
N CYS A 19 -9.50 3.38 3.44
CA CYS A 19 -9.13 2.06 2.94
C CYS A 19 -10.36 1.22 2.58
N GLN A 20 -11.40 1.25 3.41
CA GLN A 20 -12.66 0.58 3.14
C GLN A 20 -13.31 1.07 1.84
N MET A 21 -13.34 2.38 1.63
CA MET A 21 -13.86 3.00 0.40
C MET A 21 -13.09 2.49 -0.84
N LEU A 22 -11.78 2.40 -0.77
CA LEU A 22 -10.96 1.89 -1.87
C LEU A 22 -11.19 0.39 -2.09
N LEU A 23 -11.23 -0.41 -1.02
CA LEU A 23 -11.51 -1.86 -1.09
C LEU A 23 -12.88 -2.11 -1.73
N GLN A 24 -13.89 -1.32 -1.38
CA GLN A 24 -15.23 -1.35 -1.97
C GLN A 24 -15.31 -0.66 -3.34
N LYS A 25 -14.16 -0.48 -4.00
CA LYS A 25 -14.11 0.07 -5.37
C LYS A 25 -14.78 1.45 -5.49
N GLY A 26 -14.55 2.32 -4.51
CA GLY A 26 -14.96 3.71 -4.53
C GLY A 26 -16.31 4.01 -3.88
N GLU A 27 -16.84 3.10 -3.09
CA GLU A 27 -18.10 3.26 -2.36
C GLU A 27 -17.86 3.16 -0.85
N LEU A 28 -18.59 3.94 -0.07
CA LEU A 28 -18.57 3.89 1.39
C LEU A 28 -19.97 4.18 1.93
N ASP A 29 -20.49 3.31 2.78
CA ASP A 29 -21.79 3.45 3.42
C ASP A 29 -22.93 3.74 2.43
N GLY A 30 -22.91 3.06 1.28
CA GLY A 30 -23.90 3.25 0.21
C GLY A 30 -23.69 4.52 -0.63
N THR A 31 -22.66 5.32 -0.33
CA THR A 31 -22.35 6.54 -1.09
C THR A 31 -21.16 6.28 -2.03
N ARG A 32 -21.35 6.51 -3.31
CA ARG A 32 -20.28 6.40 -4.29
C ARG A 32 -19.47 7.70 -4.37
N ILE A 33 -18.19 7.58 -4.03
CA ILE A 33 -17.21 8.67 -4.03
C ILE A 33 -16.39 8.65 -5.32
N LEU A 34 -15.97 7.44 -5.75
CA LEU A 34 -15.22 7.22 -6.98
C LEU A 34 -15.90 6.16 -7.85
N GLY A 35 -15.73 6.27 -9.15
CA GLY A 35 -16.15 5.20 -10.05
C GLY A 35 -15.30 3.93 -9.84
N ARG A 36 -15.93 2.75 -9.92
CA ARG A 36 -15.23 1.47 -9.80
C ARG A 36 -14.00 1.39 -10.72
N LYS A 37 -14.15 1.74 -11.98
CA LYS A 37 -13.06 1.73 -12.96
C LYS A 37 -11.97 2.77 -12.68
N THR A 38 -12.30 3.84 -11.97
CA THR A 38 -11.32 4.83 -11.52
C THR A 38 -10.40 4.20 -10.47
N VAL A 39 -10.96 3.50 -9.48
CA VAL A 39 -10.18 2.81 -8.46
C VAL A 39 -9.32 1.70 -9.09
N ASP A 40 -9.90 0.88 -9.97
CA ASP A 40 -9.14 -0.15 -10.70
C ASP A 40 -7.96 0.47 -11.47
N PHE A 41 -8.19 1.60 -12.15
CA PHE A 41 -7.15 2.29 -12.91
C PHE A 41 -6.06 2.90 -12.00
N MET A 42 -6.45 3.46 -10.85
CA MET A 42 -5.49 3.98 -9.87
C MET A 42 -4.54 2.91 -9.35
N ALA A 43 -5.01 1.67 -9.22
CA ALA A 43 -4.26 0.54 -8.71
C ALA A 43 -3.46 -0.22 -9.80
N LEU A 44 -3.39 0.28 -11.03
CA LEU A 44 -2.51 -0.28 -12.06
C LEU A 44 -1.10 0.29 -11.94
N ASN A 45 -0.11 -0.45 -12.44
CA ASN A 45 1.24 0.09 -12.59
C ASN A 45 1.29 1.08 -13.75
N HIS A 46 1.65 2.33 -13.46
CA HIS A 46 1.79 3.41 -14.44
C HIS A 46 3.24 3.74 -14.80
N LEU A 47 4.20 2.95 -14.30
CA LEU A 47 5.60 3.14 -14.66
C LEU A 47 5.85 2.72 -16.13
N PRO A 48 6.76 3.41 -16.84
CA PRO A 48 7.10 3.09 -18.22
C PRO A 48 7.50 1.63 -18.40
N ASP A 49 7.07 1.01 -19.49
CA ASP A 49 7.37 -0.38 -19.86
C ASP A 49 6.93 -1.41 -18.81
N ASN A 50 5.96 -1.05 -17.96
CA ASN A 50 5.52 -1.85 -16.81
C ASN A 50 6.66 -2.27 -15.86
N LYS A 51 7.71 -1.47 -15.78
CA LYS A 51 8.85 -1.71 -14.88
C LYS A 51 8.45 -1.54 -13.43
N ASP A 52 9.24 -2.13 -12.55
CA ASP A 52 9.14 -1.86 -11.11
C ASP A 52 9.94 -0.60 -10.71
N MET A 53 9.76 -0.17 -9.49
CA MET A 53 10.45 1.03 -8.97
C MET A 53 11.97 0.81 -8.84
N ALA A 54 12.43 -0.43 -8.62
CA ALA A 54 13.86 -0.76 -8.57
C ALA A 54 14.52 -0.52 -9.92
N ALA A 55 13.90 -0.96 -11.01
CA ALA A 55 14.39 -0.75 -12.39
C ALA A 55 14.37 0.72 -12.80
N MET A 56 13.57 1.57 -12.16
CA MET A 56 13.54 3.01 -12.38
C MET A 56 14.73 3.74 -11.71
N GLY A 57 15.55 3.03 -10.91
CA GLY A 57 16.74 3.60 -10.27
C GLY A 57 16.42 4.63 -9.17
N GLN A 58 15.22 4.66 -8.66
CA GLN A 58 14.83 5.58 -7.60
C GLN A 58 15.25 5.01 -6.23
N PRO A 59 15.90 5.80 -5.38
CA PRO A 59 16.16 5.38 -4.01
C PRO A 59 14.84 5.19 -3.28
N VAL A 60 14.63 4.00 -2.74
CA VAL A 60 13.44 3.68 -1.95
C VAL A 60 13.72 3.96 -0.49
N TRP A 61 12.93 4.83 0.09
CA TRP A 61 12.96 5.17 1.52
C TRP A 61 12.19 4.13 2.34
N SER A 62 12.35 2.86 2.00
CA SER A 62 11.59 1.74 2.53
C SER A 62 12.51 0.65 3.07
N GLU A 63 12.01 -0.12 4.02
CA GLU A 63 12.67 -1.30 4.58
C GLU A 63 12.77 -2.45 3.59
N SER A 64 11.97 -2.42 2.52
CA SER A 64 11.90 -3.45 1.49
C SER A 64 12.57 -2.98 0.20
N SER A 65 13.12 -3.92 -0.56
CA SER A 65 13.48 -3.68 -1.94
C SER A 65 12.23 -3.26 -2.73
N ALA A 66 12.41 -2.44 -3.74
CA ALA A 66 11.32 -2.03 -4.62
C ALA A 66 11.14 -2.97 -5.82
N GLU A 67 11.79 -4.14 -5.79
CA GLU A 67 11.66 -5.20 -6.78
C GLU A 67 10.26 -5.80 -6.74
N GLY A 68 9.66 -6.01 -7.90
CA GLY A 68 8.30 -6.50 -8.03
C GLY A 68 7.20 -5.49 -7.63
N ILE A 69 7.58 -4.22 -7.37
CA ILE A 69 6.67 -3.16 -6.94
C ILE A 69 6.63 -2.05 -7.98
N GLY A 70 5.48 -1.86 -8.59
CA GLY A 70 5.19 -0.73 -9.47
C GLY A 70 4.61 0.46 -8.72
N TYR A 71 4.14 1.46 -9.47
CA TYR A 71 3.54 2.66 -8.89
C TYR A 71 2.29 3.06 -9.66
N GLY A 72 1.19 3.16 -8.93
CA GLY A 72 -0.11 3.60 -9.44
C GLY A 72 -0.31 5.11 -9.31
N LEU A 73 -1.55 5.53 -9.19
CA LEU A 73 -1.88 6.94 -8.97
C LEU A 73 -1.95 7.24 -7.47
N GLY A 74 -0.77 7.53 -6.89
CA GLY A 74 -0.63 7.92 -5.48
C GLY A 74 -0.33 6.78 -4.50
N MET A 75 -0.11 5.55 -4.98
CA MET A 75 0.23 4.39 -4.15
C MET A 75 1.12 3.42 -4.93
N ALA A 76 1.92 2.65 -4.22
CA ALA A 76 2.66 1.53 -4.80
C ALA A 76 1.71 0.35 -5.07
N VAL A 77 2.04 -0.46 -6.05
CA VAL A 77 1.25 -1.63 -6.46
C VAL A 77 2.18 -2.83 -6.61
N VAL A 78 1.79 -3.98 -6.07
CA VAL A 78 2.51 -5.24 -6.27
C VAL A 78 2.23 -5.75 -7.68
N ILE A 79 3.27 -5.83 -8.50
CA ILE A 79 3.19 -6.36 -9.87
C ILE A 79 3.73 -7.80 -9.98
N ASP A 80 4.59 -8.18 -9.05
CA ASP A 80 5.11 -9.55 -8.93
C ASP A 80 5.34 -9.87 -7.45
N ALA A 81 4.41 -10.58 -6.84
CA ALA A 81 4.45 -10.92 -5.43
C ALA A 81 5.68 -11.78 -5.06
N ALA A 82 6.05 -12.74 -5.92
CA ALA A 82 7.18 -13.61 -5.66
C ALA A 82 8.51 -12.85 -5.60
N THR A 83 8.70 -11.87 -6.48
CA THR A 83 9.90 -11.04 -6.51
C THR A 83 10.02 -10.16 -5.27
N THR A 84 8.92 -9.76 -4.64
CA THR A 84 8.96 -8.96 -3.40
C THR A 84 9.49 -9.73 -2.18
N GLN A 85 9.50 -11.08 -2.23
CA GLN A 85 9.90 -12.00 -1.15
C GLN A 85 9.13 -11.80 0.16
N LEU A 86 7.90 -11.29 0.09
CA LEU A 86 7.01 -11.09 1.21
C LEU A 86 5.64 -11.71 0.92
N LEU A 87 4.93 -12.11 1.96
CA LEU A 87 3.54 -12.55 1.84
C LEU A 87 2.68 -11.37 1.39
N ARG A 88 2.10 -11.47 0.21
CA ARG A 88 1.20 -10.49 -0.40
C ARG A 88 0.61 -11.02 -1.70
N SER A 89 -0.45 -10.39 -2.18
CA SER A 89 -1.05 -10.71 -3.46
C SER A 89 -0.55 -9.76 -4.57
N THR A 90 -0.47 -10.26 -5.79
CA THR A 90 -0.30 -9.39 -6.96
C THR A 90 -1.55 -8.50 -7.10
N GLY A 91 -1.37 -7.21 -7.26
CA GLY A 91 -2.49 -6.26 -7.26
C GLY A 91 -2.76 -5.61 -5.89
N GLU A 92 -2.12 -6.08 -4.82
CA GLU A 92 -2.11 -5.34 -3.55
C GLU A 92 -1.54 -3.95 -3.78
N TYR A 93 -2.15 -2.92 -3.21
CA TYR A 93 -1.64 -1.56 -3.28
C TYR A 93 -1.51 -0.95 -1.88
N PHE A 94 -0.48 -0.13 -1.71
CA PHE A 94 -0.06 0.29 -0.39
C PHE A 94 0.74 1.60 -0.42
N TRP A 95 0.95 2.17 0.75
CA TRP A 95 1.95 3.21 0.97
C TRP A 95 2.35 3.26 2.44
N GLY A 96 3.32 4.12 2.75
CA GLY A 96 3.81 4.35 4.11
C GLY A 96 4.30 5.77 4.31
N GLY A 97 4.36 6.18 5.56
CA GLY A 97 4.83 7.50 5.97
C GLY A 97 6.21 7.48 6.61
N ALA A 98 6.84 8.66 6.70
CA ALA A 98 8.17 8.83 7.30
C ALA A 98 8.23 8.45 8.79
N ALA A 99 7.10 8.51 9.50
CA ALA A 99 6.97 8.11 10.90
C ALA A 99 6.60 6.63 11.07
N SER A 100 6.97 5.77 10.10
CA SER A 100 6.73 4.32 10.08
C SER A 100 5.26 3.90 9.96
N THR A 101 4.36 4.84 9.70
CA THR A 101 2.97 4.50 9.37
C THR A 101 2.90 3.68 8.09
N ALA A 102 1.94 2.78 7.99
CA ALA A 102 1.73 1.96 6.81
C ALA A 102 0.25 1.66 6.63
N PHE A 103 -0.15 1.46 5.38
CA PHE A 103 -1.39 0.79 5.04
C PHE A 103 -1.16 -0.07 3.80
N TRP A 104 -1.96 -1.09 3.67
CA TRP A 104 -2.13 -1.83 2.42
C TRP A 104 -3.56 -2.30 2.26
N ILE A 105 -3.95 -2.47 1.04
CA ILE A 105 -5.25 -2.97 0.62
C ILE A 105 -4.99 -4.12 -0.32
N ASP A 106 -5.51 -5.27 0.01
CA ASP A 106 -5.43 -6.49 -0.78
C ASP A 106 -6.84 -6.87 -1.25
N PRO A 107 -7.19 -6.55 -2.51
CA PRO A 107 -8.51 -6.87 -3.04
C PRO A 107 -8.77 -8.37 -3.24
N ASP A 108 -7.71 -9.18 -3.41
CA ASP A 108 -7.85 -10.63 -3.60
C ASP A 108 -8.26 -11.33 -2.29
N GLU A 109 -7.79 -10.78 -1.17
CA GLU A 109 -8.10 -11.28 0.18
C GLU A 109 -9.27 -10.52 0.85
N ASP A 110 -9.89 -9.57 0.14
CA ASP A 110 -10.92 -8.66 0.68
C ASP A 110 -10.49 -8.02 2.02
N MET A 111 -9.22 -7.60 2.10
CA MET A 111 -8.58 -7.16 3.32
C MET A 111 -7.90 -5.81 3.16
N PHE A 112 -7.89 -5.04 4.24
CA PHE A 112 -6.94 -3.94 4.38
C PHE A 112 -6.35 -3.91 5.79
N VAL A 113 -5.16 -3.33 5.91
CA VAL A 113 -4.49 -3.10 7.18
C VAL A 113 -4.05 -1.65 7.26
N VAL A 114 -4.23 -1.05 8.44
CA VAL A 114 -3.72 0.29 8.76
C VAL A 114 -2.88 0.21 10.02
N PHE A 115 -1.68 0.70 9.94
CA PHE A 115 -0.75 0.77 11.07
C PHE A 115 -0.31 2.21 11.32
N MET A 116 -0.53 2.69 12.53
CA MET A 116 -0.20 4.04 12.95
C MET A 116 0.83 4.01 14.08
N THR A 117 1.93 4.72 13.90
CA THR A 117 3.01 4.88 14.87
C THR A 117 3.73 6.20 14.63
N GLN A 118 4.67 6.55 15.51
CA GLN A 118 5.51 7.74 15.40
C GLN A 118 6.98 7.39 15.56
N LEU A 119 7.43 6.34 14.90
CA LEU A 119 8.83 5.92 14.91
C LEU A 119 9.58 6.53 13.71
N MET A 120 10.63 7.29 13.99
CA MET A 120 11.51 7.87 12.97
C MET A 120 12.98 7.53 13.27
N PRO A 121 13.76 7.16 12.26
CA PRO A 121 13.41 6.96 10.86
C PRO A 121 12.59 5.68 10.63
N SER A 122 11.81 5.63 9.55
CA SER A 122 10.92 4.50 9.24
C SER A 122 11.66 3.20 8.92
N SER A 123 12.94 3.26 8.61
CA SER A 123 13.79 2.10 8.30
C SER A 123 14.55 1.54 9.52
N PHE A 124 14.28 2.05 10.72
CA PHE A 124 15.03 1.65 11.91
C PHE A 124 14.75 0.20 12.33
N TYR A 125 13.51 -0.25 12.19
CA TYR A 125 13.08 -1.63 12.40
C TYR A 125 12.28 -2.12 11.20
N PRO A 126 12.33 -3.43 10.85
CA PRO A 126 11.57 -4.00 9.74
C PRO A 126 10.09 -4.21 10.10
N ILE A 127 9.49 -3.27 10.84
CA ILE A 127 8.18 -3.39 11.47
C ILE A 127 7.05 -3.61 10.46
N ARG A 128 7.18 -3.01 9.26
CA ARG A 128 6.16 -3.18 8.21
C ARG A 128 6.17 -4.59 7.64
N ASN A 129 7.36 -5.17 7.46
CA ASN A 129 7.51 -6.54 6.97
C ASN A 129 7.03 -7.55 8.01
N GLU A 130 7.40 -7.36 9.28
CA GLU A 130 6.97 -8.22 10.38
C GLU A 130 5.44 -8.16 10.57
N LEU A 131 4.87 -6.96 10.54
CA LEU A 131 3.42 -6.77 10.63
C LEU A 131 2.70 -7.43 9.46
N ARG A 132 3.26 -7.35 8.25
CA ARG A 132 2.69 -7.98 7.07
C ARG A 132 2.65 -9.50 7.23
N VAL A 133 3.75 -10.11 7.63
CA VAL A 133 3.79 -11.55 7.90
C VAL A 133 2.74 -11.94 8.94
N ALA A 134 2.67 -11.20 10.04
CA ALA A 134 1.68 -11.47 11.11
C ALA A 134 0.23 -11.34 10.60
N ALA A 135 -0.06 -10.33 9.77
CA ALA A 135 -1.41 -10.13 9.23
C ALA A 135 -1.79 -11.28 8.26
N TYR A 136 -0.94 -11.60 7.31
CA TYR A 136 -1.24 -12.67 6.33
C TYR A 136 -1.28 -14.07 6.97
N GLN A 137 -0.60 -14.30 8.09
CA GLN A 137 -0.72 -15.56 8.85
C GLN A 137 -2.09 -15.76 9.50
N THR A 138 -2.93 -14.73 9.59
CA THR A 138 -4.28 -14.85 10.13
C THR A 138 -5.29 -15.34 9.10
N LEU A 139 -4.93 -15.34 7.83
CA LEU A 139 -5.78 -15.86 6.77
C LEU A 139 -5.75 -17.39 6.84
N ILE A 140 -6.90 -17.95 7.16
CA ILE A 140 -7.16 -19.40 7.23
C ILE A 140 -8.40 -19.69 6.42
N ASP A 141 -8.27 -20.50 5.42
CA ASP A 141 -9.36 -20.94 4.54
C ASP A 141 -10.35 -21.90 5.26
#